data_5a116ae48ab4b32a43d9906838d85393
#
_entry.id   5a116ae48ab4b32a43d9906838d85393
#
_cell.length_a   1.000
_cell.length_b   1.000
_cell.length_c   1.000
_cell.angle_alpha   90.00
_cell.angle_beta   90.00
_cell.angle_gamma   90.00
#
_symmetry.space_group_name_H-M   'P 1'
#
loop_
_entity.id
_entity.type
_entity.pdbx_description
1 polymer ?
#
loop_
_entity_poly.entity_id
_entity_poly.type
_entity_poly.pdbx_seq_one_letter_code
_entity_poly.pdbx_strand_id
1 'polypeptide(L)'
;MKKTHTIIIKAAVCCAVMSSAACLGNELSADFSLPLPGSPPAAIPATDGDWSFSMAAGWSGKYVTEGLDCLPGSGIWEVAPAVSWKNFTLSAWYAGGDSVNYDELDLVLGYEWEVGSWTITPWYEHQFCLTQDYNVANPALTVSHAVTDWLTVGAETQVKVEHQALEAYYSAFVQLEWSPAENVTVTPLVRYGYNGGYNAGYADGSNCIDWSLVVTWKFAEHYSLSGSVNYSQAATVLRRRDAGDEFWVGFRLGVEF
;
A
#
# COMPACT_ATOMS: atom_id res chain seq x y z
N MET A 1 7.28 30.25 -12.80
CA MET A 1 7.29 29.47 -14.06
C MET A 1 7.83 28.03 -13.94
N LYS A 2 8.36 27.55 -12.78
CA LYS A 2 8.89 26.18 -12.63
C LYS A 2 7.83 25.08 -12.31
N LYS A 3 6.67 25.46 -11.79
CA LYS A 3 5.62 24.49 -11.40
C LYS A 3 4.89 23.81 -12.58
N THR A 4 4.77 24.44 -13.72
CA THR A 4 4.01 23.93 -14.88
C THR A 4 4.73 22.78 -15.61
N HIS A 5 6.06 22.76 -15.64
CA HIS A 5 6.83 21.70 -16.28
C HIS A 5 6.81 20.37 -15.50
N THR A 6 6.79 20.45 -14.17
CA THR A 6 6.74 19.25 -13.32
C THR A 6 5.42 18.50 -13.47
N ILE A 7 4.29 19.21 -13.58
CA ILE A 7 2.97 18.60 -13.76
C ILE A 7 2.87 17.90 -15.12
N ILE A 8 3.45 18.47 -16.18
CA ILE A 8 3.40 17.90 -17.53
C ILE A 8 4.22 16.59 -17.62
N ILE A 9 5.38 16.53 -16.98
CA ILE A 9 6.20 15.31 -16.96
C ILE A 9 5.48 14.21 -16.16
N LYS A 10 4.86 14.55 -15.03
CA LYS A 10 4.09 13.62 -14.19
C LYS A 10 2.87 13.02 -14.95
N ALA A 11 2.17 13.85 -15.73
CA ALA A 11 1.06 13.39 -16.57
C ALA A 11 1.53 12.54 -17.77
N ALA A 12 2.69 12.82 -18.33
CA ALA A 12 3.23 12.07 -19.47
C ALA A 12 3.67 10.64 -19.10
N VAL A 13 4.20 10.42 -17.89
CA VAL A 13 4.53 9.08 -17.39
C VAL A 13 3.27 8.24 -17.21
N CYS A 14 2.21 8.79 -16.63
CA CYS A 14 0.92 8.10 -16.50
C CYS A 14 0.30 7.76 -17.86
N CYS A 15 0.35 8.67 -18.85
CA CYS A 15 -0.18 8.43 -20.19
C CYS A 15 0.62 7.41 -21.01
N ALA A 16 1.95 7.36 -20.83
CA ALA A 16 2.80 6.38 -21.52
C ALA A 16 2.57 4.94 -21.04
N VAL A 17 2.26 4.76 -19.76
CA VAL A 17 1.91 3.45 -19.19
C VAL A 17 0.52 3.00 -19.67
N MET A 18 -0.45 3.93 -19.78
CA MET A 18 -1.81 3.61 -20.25
C MET A 18 -1.89 3.23 -21.73
N SER A 19 -1.06 3.82 -22.59
CA SER A 19 -1.07 3.52 -24.03
C SER A 19 -0.49 2.16 -24.41
N SER A 20 0.32 1.55 -23.56
CA SER A 20 0.87 0.19 -23.77
C SER A 20 -0.03 -0.94 -23.24
N ALA A 21 -0.96 -0.64 -22.34
CA ALA A 21 -1.87 -1.65 -21.77
C ALA A 21 -3.07 -2.01 -22.66
N ALA A 22 -3.40 -1.18 -23.65
CA ALA A 22 -4.55 -1.39 -24.55
C ALA A 22 -4.45 -2.60 -25.50
N CYS A 23 -3.34 -3.35 -25.48
CA CYS A 23 -3.10 -4.49 -26.38
C CYS A 23 -3.18 -5.87 -25.72
N LEU A 24 -3.41 -5.97 -24.41
CA LEU A 24 -3.41 -7.23 -23.66
C LEU A 24 -4.81 -7.51 -23.08
N GLY A 25 -5.68 -8.08 -23.89
CA GLY A 25 -6.98 -8.54 -23.39
C GLY A 25 -6.90 -9.98 -22.89
N ASN A 26 -7.35 -10.21 -21.67
CA ASN A 26 -8.15 -11.37 -21.24
C ASN A 26 -8.48 -11.33 -19.74
N GLU A 27 -9.59 -11.96 -19.38
CA GLU A 27 -10.34 -11.96 -18.13
C GLU A 27 -9.50 -12.13 -16.86
N LEU A 28 -9.64 -11.19 -15.92
CA LEU A 28 -9.00 -11.21 -14.60
C LEU A 28 -10.01 -10.88 -13.52
N SER A 29 -10.16 -11.77 -12.55
CA SER A 29 -10.70 -11.40 -11.25
C SER A 29 -9.54 -11.28 -10.27
N ALA A 30 -9.14 -10.07 -9.92
CA ALA A 30 -8.19 -9.85 -8.84
C ALA A 30 -8.87 -9.05 -7.74
N ASP A 31 -8.81 -9.59 -6.54
CA ASP A 31 -9.25 -8.88 -5.35
C ASP A 31 -8.23 -7.81 -4.99
N PHE A 32 -8.59 -6.56 -5.28
CA PHE A 32 -7.79 -5.40 -4.97
C PHE A 32 -8.00 -5.02 -3.50
N SER A 33 -7.34 -5.72 -2.59
CA SER A 33 -7.22 -5.23 -1.21
C SER A 33 -6.28 -4.03 -1.22
N LEU A 34 -6.75 -2.91 -0.67
CA LEU A 34 -5.97 -1.68 -0.57
C LEU A 34 -4.74 -1.95 0.31
N PRO A 35 -3.51 -1.84 -0.19
CA PRO A 35 -2.37 -1.80 0.70
C PRO A 35 -2.53 -0.56 1.58
N LEU A 36 -2.32 -0.71 2.88
CA LEU A 36 -2.04 0.44 3.74
C LEU A 36 -0.74 1.09 3.21
N PRO A 37 -0.54 2.40 3.37
CA PRO A 37 0.73 3.03 3.06
C PRO A 37 1.89 2.22 3.67
N GLY A 38 2.90 1.87 2.87
CA GLY A 38 3.98 0.97 3.30
C GLY A 38 3.68 -0.53 3.22
N SER A 39 2.53 -0.96 2.71
CA SER A 39 2.27 -2.36 2.41
C SER A 39 2.56 -2.67 0.94
N PRO A 40 3.09 -3.87 0.61
CA PRO A 40 3.25 -4.25 -0.78
C PRO A 40 1.90 -4.17 -1.49
N PRO A 41 1.86 -3.79 -2.77
CA PRO A 41 0.65 -3.90 -3.56
C PRO A 41 0.15 -5.34 -3.47
N ALA A 42 -1.17 -5.52 -3.35
CA ALA A 42 -1.77 -6.84 -3.37
C ALA A 42 -1.30 -7.57 -4.64
N ALA A 43 -0.83 -8.80 -4.47
CA ALA A 43 -0.46 -9.62 -5.61
C ALA A 43 -1.68 -9.77 -6.51
N ILE A 44 -1.51 -9.47 -7.78
CA ILE A 44 -2.56 -9.67 -8.77
C ILE A 44 -2.49 -11.15 -9.15
N PRO A 45 -3.57 -11.94 -8.97
CA PRO A 45 -3.55 -13.34 -9.37
C PRO A 45 -3.15 -13.45 -10.84
N ALA A 46 -2.15 -14.30 -11.13
CA ALA A 46 -1.75 -14.59 -12.50
C ALA A 46 -2.93 -15.24 -13.22
N THR A 47 -3.33 -14.64 -14.32
CA THR A 47 -4.27 -15.26 -15.27
C THR A 47 -3.58 -16.23 -16.17
N ASP A 48 -4.33 -16.93 -17.07
CA ASP A 48 -3.79 -17.79 -18.13
C ASP A 48 -2.77 -17.09 -19.05
N GLY A 49 -2.63 -15.77 -18.97
CA GLY A 49 -1.55 -14.97 -19.53
C GLY A 49 -0.48 -14.68 -18.47
N ASP A 50 0.79 -14.83 -18.81
CA ASP A 50 1.92 -14.56 -17.90
C ASP A 50 1.97 -13.10 -17.35
N TRP A 51 1.13 -12.19 -17.83
CA TRP A 51 1.15 -10.75 -17.54
C TRP A 51 -0.20 -10.22 -17.10
N SER A 52 -0.19 -9.34 -16.10
CA SER A 52 -1.33 -8.50 -15.73
C SER A 52 -0.89 -7.07 -15.45
N PHE A 53 -1.81 -6.13 -15.60
CA PHE A 53 -1.60 -4.72 -15.33
C PHE A 53 -2.72 -4.18 -14.44
N SER A 54 -2.37 -3.38 -13.46
CA SER A 54 -3.35 -2.63 -12.68
C SER A 54 -2.88 -1.20 -12.42
N MET A 55 -3.84 -0.33 -12.14
CA MET A 55 -3.57 1.03 -11.69
C MET A 55 -4.69 1.48 -10.75
N ALA A 56 -4.33 2.14 -9.67
CA ALA A 56 -5.28 2.84 -8.83
C ALA A 56 -4.91 4.32 -8.71
N ALA A 57 -5.91 5.17 -8.59
CA ALA A 57 -5.75 6.59 -8.28
C ALA A 57 -6.75 6.97 -7.19
N GLY A 58 -6.34 7.76 -6.21
CA GLY A 58 -7.19 8.04 -5.07
C GLY A 58 -6.78 9.25 -4.25
N TRP A 59 -7.50 9.40 -3.16
CA TRP A 59 -7.25 10.40 -2.14
C TRP A 59 -7.43 9.80 -0.76
N SER A 60 -6.57 10.22 0.17
CA SER A 60 -6.66 9.90 1.58
C SER A 60 -6.65 11.18 2.41
N GLY A 61 -7.54 11.28 3.40
CA GLY A 61 -7.66 12.46 4.25
C GLY A 61 -6.47 12.70 5.18
N LYS A 62 -5.58 11.71 5.33
CA LYS A 62 -4.30 11.79 6.02
C LYS A 62 -3.29 10.87 5.36
N TYR A 63 -2.01 11.14 5.58
CA TYR A 63 -0.92 10.22 5.30
C TYR A 63 -0.42 9.61 6.61
N VAL A 64 -0.96 8.45 6.96
CA VAL A 64 -0.61 7.74 8.19
C VAL A 64 0.19 6.49 7.83
N THR A 65 1.40 6.38 8.31
CA THR A 65 2.26 5.21 8.20
C THR A 65 2.83 4.84 9.57
N GLU A 66 2.87 3.55 9.91
CA GLU A 66 3.26 3.02 11.23
C GLU A 66 2.57 3.76 12.40
N GLY A 67 1.33 4.18 12.21
CA GLY A 67 0.54 4.90 13.22
C GLY A 67 0.86 6.39 13.39
N LEU A 68 1.72 6.95 12.55
CA LEU A 68 2.09 8.36 12.55
C LEU A 68 1.42 9.10 11.39
N ASP A 69 0.77 10.23 11.66
CA ASP A 69 0.39 11.19 10.62
C ASP A 69 1.64 11.93 10.13
N CYS A 70 2.14 11.54 8.95
CA CYS A 70 3.36 12.09 8.36
C CYS A 70 3.14 13.50 7.78
N LEU A 71 1.89 13.92 7.55
CA LEU A 71 1.53 15.22 7.00
C LEU A 71 0.39 15.87 7.80
N PRO A 72 0.64 16.28 9.06
CA PRO A 72 -0.41 16.80 9.93
C PRO A 72 -1.20 17.95 9.29
N GLY A 73 -2.53 17.76 9.21
CA GLY A 73 -3.44 18.73 8.61
C GLY A 73 -3.52 18.70 7.08
N SER A 74 -2.95 17.69 6.42
CA SER A 74 -3.04 17.48 4.97
C SER A 74 -3.43 16.05 4.62
N GLY A 75 -4.27 15.90 3.62
CA GLY A 75 -4.45 14.65 2.91
C GLY A 75 -3.41 14.46 1.81
N ILE A 76 -3.50 13.35 1.10
CA ILE A 76 -2.67 13.04 -0.07
C ILE A 76 -3.54 12.61 -1.26
N TRP A 77 -3.08 12.98 -2.46
CA TRP A 77 -3.50 12.36 -3.71
C TRP A 77 -2.47 11.33 -4.11
N GLU A 78 -2.91 10.18 -4.59
CA GLU A 78 -2.05 9.07 -4.92
C GLU A 78 -2.37 8.44 -6.26
N VAL A 79 -1.37 7.83 -6.89
CA VAL A 79 -1.52 6.95 -8.05
C VAL A 79 -0.56 5.77 -7.90
N ALA A 80 -1.06 4.56 -8.18
CA ALA A 80 -0.33 3.34 -7.98
C ALA A 80 -0.50 2.39 -9.19
N PRO A 81 0.33 2.49 -10.23
CA PRO A 81 0.42 1.48 -11.29
C PRO A 81 1.19 0.25 -10.82
N ALA A 82 0.78 -0.93 -11.30
CA ALA A 82 1.52 -2.17 -11.11
C ALA A 82 1.46 -3.04 -12.36
N VAL A 83 2.50 -3.84 -12.55
CA VAL A 83 2.58 -4.90 -13.56
C VAL A 83 3.05 -6.17 -12.89
N SER A 84 2.36 -7.28 -13.14
CA SER A 84 2.77 -8.58 -12.66
C SER A 84 3.14 -9.50 -13.82
N TRP A 85 4.14 -10.33 -13.61
CA TRP A 85 4.57 -11.39 -14.51
C TRP A 85 4.83 -12.65 -13.70
N LYS A 86 3.96 -13.65 -13.86
CA LYS A 86 3.96 -14.83 -13.00
C LYS A 86 3.84 -14.39 -11.53
N ASN A 87 4.83 -14.76 -10.74
CA ASN A 87 4.90 -14.46 -9.30
C ASN A 87 5.64 -13.14 -8.98
N PHE A 88 6.13 -12.43 -10.00
CA PHE A 88 6.79 -11.13 -9.80
C PHE A 88 5.79 -9.99 -9.96
N THR A 89 5.88 -9.00 -9.10
CA THR A 89 5.14 -7.73 -9.23
C THR A 89 6.12 -6.58 -9.13
N LEU A 90 6.07 -5.69 -10.11
CA LEU A 90 6.72 -4.38 -10.07
C LEU A 90 5.62 -3.33 -9.99
N SER A 91 5.70 -2.47 -9.00
CA SER A 91 4.77 -1.36 -8.83
C SER A 91 5.48 -0.06 -8.52
N ALA A 92 4.76 1.03 -8.74
CA ALA A 92 5.13 2.35 -8.27
C ALA A 92 3.95 2.93 -7.50
N TRP A 93 4.25 3.67 -6.45
CA TRP A 93 3.27 4.51 -5.77
C TRP A 93 3.78 5.94 -5.76
N TYR A 94 2.97 6.88 -6.22
CA TYR A 94 3.28 8.29 -6.18
C TYR A 94 2.21 9.00 -5.37
N ALA A 95 2.63 9.80 -4.41
CA ALA A 95 1.75 10.63 -3.61
C ALA A 95 2.19 12.10 -3.61
N GLY A 96 1.21 12.98 -3.54
CA GLY A 96 1.42 14.40 -3.35
C GLY A 96 0.49 14.95 -2.28
N GLY A 97 1.00 15.82 -1.41
CA GLY A 97 0.19 16.49 -0.40
C GLY A 97 -0.89 17.38 -1.05
N ASP A 98 -2.10 17.38 -0.51
CA ASP A 98 -3.20 18.18 -1.03
C ASP A 98 -3.11 19.66 -0.61
N SER A 99 -2.59 19.93 0.59
CA SER A 99 -2.47 21.26 1.18
C SER A 99 -1.04 21.64 1.60
N VAL A 100 -0.09 20.71 1.50
CA VAL A 100 1.32 20.91 1.82
C VAL A 100 2.20 20.57 0.62
N ASN A 101 3.43 21.11 0.60
CA ASN A 101 4.40 20.81 -0.44
C ASN A 101 5.11 19.48 -0.10
N TYR A 102 4.53 18.39 -0.55
CA TYR A 102 5.04 17.03 -0.36
C TYR A 102 4.89 16.23 -1.64
N ASP A 103 5.93 15.50 -1.99
CA ASP A 103 5.96 14.56 -3.12
C ASP A 103 6.79 13.34 -2.72
N GLU A 104 6.22 12.15 -2.93
CA GLU A 104 6.87 10.87 -2.69
C GLU A 104 6.66 9.93 -3.88
N LEU A 105 7.67 9.16 -4.21
CA LEU A 105 7.62 8.09 -5.19
C LEU A 105 8.25 6.84 -4.59
N ASP A 106 7.49 5.77 -4.49
CA ASP A 106 7.98 4.46 -4.08
C ASP A 106 7.99 3.52 -5.27
N LEU A 107 9.09 2.79 -5.42
CA LEU A 107 9.23 1.70 -6.38
C LEU A 107 9.32 0.39 -5.60
N VAL A 108 8.40 -0.54 -5.88
CA VAL A 108 8.32 -1.80 -5.16
C VAL A 108 8.48 -2.96 -6.13
N LEU A 109 9.36 -3.90 -5.78
CA LEU A 109 9.52 -5.20 -6.44
C LEU A 109 9.17 -6.30 -5.44
N GLY A 110 8.20 -7.12 -5.76
CA GLY A 110 7.78 -8.27 -4.95
C GLY A 110 7.90 -9.59 -5.71
N TYR A 111 8.04 -10.67 -4.96
CA TYR A 111 7.91 -12.03 -5.46
C TYR A 111 7.01 -12.81 -4.52
N GLU A 112 5.97 -13.44 -5.07
CA GLU A 112 5.03 -14.24 -4.30
C GLU A 112 5.33 -15.73 -4.45
N TRP A 113 5.45 -16.41 -3.32
CA TRP A 113 5.67 -17.85 -3.26
C TRP A 113 4.56 -18.52 -2.46
N GLU A 114 3.75 -19.31 -3.12
CA GLU A 114 2.67 -20.07 -2.50
C GLU A 114 3.13 -21.48 -2.14
N VAL A 115 2.88 -21.89 -0.89
CA VAL A 115 3.15 -23.24 -0.38
C VAL A 115 1.94 -23.74 0.42
N GLY A 116 1.04 -24.44 -0.25
CA GLY A 116 -0.23 -24.84 0.34
C GLY A 116 -1.11 -23.63 0.64
N SER A 117 -1.49 -23.45 1.91
CA SER A 117 -2.25 -22.28 2.37
C SER A 117 -1.37 -21.12 2.85
N TRP A 118 -0.07 -21.22 2.68
CA TRP A 118 0.89 -20.17 3.04
C TRP A 118 1.30 -19.37 1.81
N THR A 119 1.38 -18.06 1.98
CA THR A 119 1.97 -17.14 1.02
C THR A 119 3.18 -16.47 1.65
N ILE A 120 4.31 -16.50 0.97
CA ILE A 120 5.58 -15.90 1.40
C ILE A 120 5.97 -14.87 0.35
N THR A 121 6.02 -13.61 0.73
CA THR A 121 6.29 -12.50 -0.19
C THR A 121 7.49 -11.69 0.29
N PRO A 122 8.72 -12.02 -0.11
CA PRO A 122 9.81 -11.08 -0.04
C PRO A 122 9.53 -9.91 -1.01
N TRP A 123 9.77 -8.70 -0.55
CA TRP A 123 9.64 -7.50 -1.37
C TRP A 123 10.69 -6.47 -1.00
N TYR A 124 10.94 -5.56 -1.93
CA TYR A 124 11.86 -4.45 -1.77
C TYR A 124 11.18 -3.19 -2.24
N GLU A 125 11.22 -2.16 -1.41
CA GLU A 125 10.77 -0.81 -1.72
C GLU A 125 11.96 0.14 -1.74
N HIS A 126 11.95 1.02 -2.72
CA HIS A 126 12.80 2.20 -2.73
C HIS A 126 11.95 3.44 -2.72
N GLN A 127 11.98 4.13 -1.61
CA GLN A 127 11.20 5.34 -1.34
C GLN A 127 12.03 6.57 -1.69
N PHE A 128 11.46 7.48 -2.48
CA PHE A 128 12.04 8.77 -2.85
C PHE A 128 11.15 9.90 -2.35
N CYS A 129 11.50 10.55 -1.26
CA CYS A 129 10.86 11.77 -0.79
C CYS A 129 11.38 12.97 -1.59
N LEU A 130 10.78 13.22 -2.75
CA LEU A 130 11.31 14.14 -3.78
C LEU A 130 11.38 15.59 -3.32
N THR A 131 10.48 16.02 -2.44
CA THR A 131 10.44 17.37 -1.88
C THR A 131 11.53 17.58 -0.83
N GLN A 132 11.93 16.51 -0.13
CA GLN A 132 12.89 16.56 0.99
C GLN A 132 14.30 16.16 0.56
N ASP A 133 14.49 15.73 -0.70
CA ASP A 133 15.76 15.20 -1.23
C ASP A 133 16.31 14.04 -0.37
N TYR A 134 15.43 13.11 -0.01
CA TYR A 134 15.71 11.99 0.86
C TYR A 134 15.23 10.70 0.23
N ASN A 135 15.98 9.61 0.38
CA ASN A 135 15.58 8.30 -0.10
C ASN A 135 15.94 7.20 0.89
N VAL A 136 15.14 6.14 0.88
CA VAL A 136 15.26 5.00 1.78
C VAL A 136 15.10 3.70 1.01
N ALA A 137 15.84 2.68 1.41
CA ALA A 137 15.72 1.32 0.94
C ALA A 137 15.09 0.44 2.04
N ASN A 138 13.98 -0.20 1.72
CA ASN A 138 13.18 -1.00 2.65
C ASN A 138 13.01 -2.44 2.13
N PRO A 139 14.01 -3.34 2.35
CA PRO A 139 13.75 -4.76 2.16
C PRO A 139 12.77 -5.29 3.21
N ALA A 140 11.86 -6.15 2.80
CA ALA A 140 10.80 -6.64 3.64
C ALA A 140 10.39 -8.08 3.32
N LEU A 141 9.69 -8.70 4.24
CA LEU A 141 9.13 -10.04 4.12
C LEU A 141 7.73 -10.06 4.73
N THR A 142 6.75 -10.45 3.96
CA THR A 142 5.41 -10.78 4.44
C THR A 142 5.21 -12.29 4.39
N VAL A 143 4.66 -12.86 5.44
CA VAL A 143 4.23 -14.26 5.50
C VAL A 143 2.78 -14.29 5.95
N SER A 144 1.92 -14.90 5.16
CA SER A 144 0.49 -15.03 5.48
C SER A 144 0.00 -16.47 5.35
N HIS A 145 -1.12 -16.75 5.99
CA HIS A 145 -1.78 -18.05 5.99
C HIS A 145 -3.27 -17.87 5.80
N ALA A 146 -3.81 -18.44 4.72
CA ALA A 146 -5.24 -18.55 4.52
C ALA A 146 -5.79 -19.64 5.46
N VAL A 147 -6.40 -19.21 6.58
CA VAL A 147 -7.03 -20.10 7.56
C VAL A 147 -8.33 -20.68 7.00
N THR A 148 -9.06 -19.86 6.27
CA THR A 148 -10.26 -20.19 5.49
C THR A 148 -10.27 -19.33 4.23
N ASP A 149 -11.24 -19.53 3.34
CA ASP A 149 -11.42 -18.71 2.13
C ASP A 149 -11.75 -17.22 2.43
N TRP A 150 -12.13 -16.92 3.65
CA TRP A 150 -12.51 -15.56 4.08
C TRP A 150 -11.67 -15.01 5.26
N LEU A 151 -10.69 -15.77 5.78
CA LEU A 151 -9.87 -15.38 6.91
C LEU A 151 -8.39 -15.62 6.61
N THR A 152 -7.62 -14.57 6.60
CA THR A 152 -6.15 -14.59 6.49
C THR A 152 -5.52 -14.02 7.75
N VAL A 153 -4.46 -14.66 8.23
CA VAL A 153 -3.58 -14.15 9.28
C VAL A 153 -2.17 -14.02 8.75
N GLY A 154 -1.41 -13.05 9.22
CA GLY A 154 -0.05 -12.90 8.72
C GLY A 154 0.83 -12.04 9.63
N ALA A 155 2.10 -11.99 9.25
CA ALA A 155 3.10 -11.14 9.85
C ALA A 155 4.00 -10.55 8.77
N GLU A 156 4.52 -9.37 9.04
CA GLU A 156 5.42 -8.66 8.15
C GLU A 156 6.61 -8.10 8.93
N THR A 157 7.74 -8.08 8.31
CA THR A 157 8.89 -7.31 8.76
C THR A 157 9.40 -6.46 7.63
N GLN A 158 9.62 -5.18 7.90
CA GLN A 158 10.24 -4.22 7.02
C GLN A 158 11.52 -3.70 7.69
N VAL A 159 12.59 -3.62 6.94
CA VAL A 159 13.88 -3.16 7.44
C VAL A 159 14.26 -1.89 6.69
N LYS A 160 14.46 -0.81 7.42
CA LYS A 160 14.98 0.44 6.88
C LYS A 160 16.50 0.38 6.85
N VAL A 161 17.08 0.56 5.67
CA VAL A 161 18.54 0.60 5.49
C VAL A 161 18.96 2.05 5.31
N GLU A 162 19.46 2.64 6.38
CA GLU A 162 19.91 4.03 6.40
C GLU A 162 21.24 4.13 7.12
N HIS A 163 22.24 4.80 6.52
CA HIS A 163 23.52 5.19 7.15
C HIS A 163 24.21 4.11 8.01
N GLN A 164 24.15 2.83 7.59
CA GLN A 164 24.72 1.65 8.30
C GLN A 164 23.95 1.19 9.54
N ALA A 165 22.80 1.76 9.86
CA ALA A 165 21.86 1.20 10.83
C ALA A 165 20.85 0.30 10.12
N LEU A 166 20.48 -0.79 10.76
CA LEU A 166 19.34 -1.62 10.39
C LEU A 166 18.24 -1.36 11.41
N GLU A 167 17.19 -0.72 10.95
CA GLU A 167 16.04 -0.37 11.77
C GLU A 167 14.85 -1.17 11.25
N ALA A 168 14.13 -1.86 12.12
CA ALA A 168 13.09 -2.78 11.70
C ALA A 168 11.71 -2.39 12.24
N TYR A 169 10.70 -2.58 11.42
CA TYR A 169 9.31 -2.57 11.83
C TYR A 169 8.73 -3.97 11.69
N TYR A 170 7.97 -4.39 12.67
CA TYR A 170 7.31 -5.68 12.68
C TYR A 170 5.82 -5.47 12.81
N SER A 171 5.04 -6.23 12.05
CA SER A 171 3.60 -6.23 12.22
C SER A 171 3.02 -7.64 12.19
N ALA A 172 1.86 -7.81 12.84
CA ALA A 172 1.03 -8.99 12.70
C ALA A 172 -0.39 -8.54 12.38
N PHE A 173 -1.08 -9.26 11.50
CA PHE A 173 -2.40 -8.84 11.05
C PHE A 173 -3.39 -10.00 10.95
N VAL A 174 -4.65 -9.62 11.02
CA VAL A 174 -5.81 -10.46 10.72
C VAL A 174 -6.65 -9.70 9.70
N GLN A 175 -6.94 -10.33 8.59
CA GLN A 175 -7.76 -9.80 7.51
C GLN A 175 -8.94 -10.72 7.27
N LEU A 176 -10.11 -10.13 7.14
CA LEU A 176 -11.31 -10.81 6.68
C LEU A 176 -11.64 -10.34 5.27
N GLU A 177 -12.29 -11.23 4.51
CA GLU A 177 -12.86 -10.90 3.22
C GLU A 177 -14.29 -11.41 3.18
N TRP A 178 -15.22 -10.54 2.88
CA TRP A 178 -16.63 -10.87 2.79
C TRP A 178 -17.24 -10.24 1.54
N SER A 179 -17.84 -11.07 0.69
CA SER A 179 -18.50 -10.64 -0.54
C SER A 179 -20.02 -10.73 -0.40
N PRO A 180 -20.71 -9.67 0.08
CA PRO A 180 -22.18 -9.66 0.21
C PRO A 180 -22.91 -9.71 -1.14
N ALA A 181 -22.22 -9.39 -2.24
CA ALA A 181 -22.69 -9.47 -3.61
C ALA A 181 -21.50 -9.79 -4.54
N GLU A 182 -21.78 -10.31 -5.74
CA GLU A 182 -20.75 -10.71 -6.71
C GLU A 182 -19.76 -9.58 -7.08
N ASN A 183 -20.21 -8.34 -6.98
CA ASN A 183 -19.43 -7.15 -7.35
C ASN A 183 -19.09 -6.25 -6.15
N VAL A 184 -19.30 -6.72 -4.91
CA VAL A 184 -18.98 -5.95 -3.69
C VAL A 184 -18.16 -6.82 -2.77
N THR A 185 -16.99 -6.33 -2.38
CA THR A 185 -16.13 -6.95 -1.37
C THR A 185 -15.96 -6.01 -0.18
N VAL A 186 -16.01 -6.55 1.02
CA VAL A 186 -15.81 -5.83 2.29
C VAL A 186 -14.63 -6.48 3.00
N THR A 187 -13.59 -5.71 3.25
CA THR A 187 -12.31 -6.19 3.80
C THR A 187 -11.97 -5.47 5.10
N PRO A 188 -12.40 -5.98 6.27
CA PRO A 188 -11.87 -5.53 7.56
C PRO A 188 -10.46 -6.07 7.78
N LEU A 189 -9.59 -5.21 8.32
CA LEU A 189 -8.22 -5.54 8.70
C LEU A 189 -7.94 -5.00 10.10
N VAL A 190 -7.23 -5.80 10.91
CA VAL A 190 -6.61 -5.35 12.16
C VAL A 190 -5.13 -5.69 12.09
N ARG A 191 -4.27 -4.72 12.36
CA ARG A 191 -2.81 -4.88 12.37
C ARG A 191 -2.25 -4.37 13.70
N TYR A 192 -1.39 -5.12 14.32
CA TYR A 192 -0.56 -4.70 15.44
C TYR A 192 0.84 -4.38 14.94
N GLY A 193 1.39 -3.22 15.29
CA GLY A 193 2.70 -2.75 14.92
C GLY A 193 3.67 -2.68 16.10
N TYR A 194 4.92 -3.09 15.90
CA TYR A 194 6.02 -3.00 16.83
C TYR A 194 7.21 -2.30 16.18
N ASN A 195 7.64 -1.19 16.79
CA ASN A 195 8.83 -0.46 16.35
C ASN A 195 10.09 -1.10 16.92
N GLY A 196 11.02 -1.50 16.07
CA GLY A 196 12.37 -1.96 16.40
C GLY A 196 13.42 -0.97 15.87
N GLY A 197 13.24 0.32 16.18
CA GLY A 197 14.11 1.41 15.71
C GLY A 197 13.66 2.06 14.41
N TYR A 198 12.72 1.48 13.66
CA TYR A 198 12.30 1.93 12.32
C TYR A 198 11.87 3.41 12.27
N ASN A 199 11.08 3.82 13.24
CA ASN A 199 10.74 5.23 13.40
C ASN A 199 11.86 5.92 14.19
N ALA A 200 12.74 6.62 13.47
CA ALA A 200 13.92 7.27 14.03
C ALA A 200 13.60 8.18 15.23
N GLY A 201 14.37 8.02 16.30
CA GLY A 201 14.17 8.76 17.54
C GLY A 201 13.04 8.26 18.44
N TYR A 202 12.34 7.18 18.06
CA TYR A 202 11.38 6.49 18.89
C TYR A 202 12.02 5.25 19.54
N ALA A 203 11.60 4.93 20.77
CA ALA A 203 12.07 3.74 21.46
C ALA A 203 11.50 2.48 20.82
N ASP A 204 12.15 1.34 21.05
CA ASP A 204 11.59 0.04 20.69
C ASP A 204 10.34 -0.27 21.50
N GLY A 205 9.38 -0.93 20.90
CA GLY A 205 8.17 -1.36 21.59
C GLY A 205 6.89 -1.34 20.77
N SER A 206 5.78 -1.58 21.44
CA SER A 206 4.44 -1.55 20.87
C SER A 206 4.14 -0.15 20.29
N ASN A 207 3.88 -0.09 19.00
CA ASN A 207 3.76 1.15 18.25
C ASN A 207 2.30 1.58 18.07
N CYS A 208 1.50 0.78 17.40
CA CYS A 208 0.09 1.06 17.13
C CYS A 208 -0.74 -0.22 16.99
N ILE A 209 -2.06 -0.04 16.98
CA ILE A 209 -3.03 -1.01 16.48
C ILE A 209 -3.85 -0.29 15.40
N ASP A 210 -3.74 -0.76 14.17
CA ASP A 210 -4.44 -0.20 13.04
C ASP A 210 -5.69 -1.01 12.74
N TRP A 211 -6.78 -0.30 12.48
CA TRP A 211 -8.07 -0.82 12.07
C TRP A 211 -8.41 -0.22 10.71
N SER A 212 -8.72 -1.06 9.76
CA SER A 212 -9.16 -0.62 8.44
C SER A 212 -10.41 -1.36 8.03
N LEU A 213 -11.33 -0.66 7.39
CA LEU A 213 -12.47 -1.25 6.70
C LEU A 213 -12.48 -0.69 5.29
N VAL A 214 -12.33 -1.57 4.32
CA VAL A 214 -12.41 -1.24 2.90
C VAL A 214 -13.66 -1.84 2.31
N VAL A 215 -14.37 -1.06 1.50
CA VAL A 215 -15.49 -1.54 0.69
C VAL A 215 -15.13 -1.27 -0.76
N THR A 216 -15.06 -2.33 -1.57
CA THR A 216 -14.76 -2.26 -3.01
C THR A 216 -15.99 -2.65 -3.80
N TRP A 217 -16.36 -1.84 -4.77
CA TRP A 217 -17.41 -2.09 -5.74
C TRP A 217 -16.83 -2.18 -7.15
N LYS A 218 -16.90 -3.38 -7.76
CA LYS A 218 -16.60 -3.61 -9.18
C LYS A 218 -17.81 -3.19 -10.00
N PHE A 219 -17.80 -2.01 -10.59
CA PHE A 219 -18.93 -1.47 -11.34
C PHE A 219 -18.87 -1.79 -12.84
N ALA A 220 -17.73 -2.28 -13.33
CA ALA A 220 -17.53 -2.83 -14.65
C ALA A 220 -16.42 -3.88 -14.60
N GLU A 221 -16.25 -4.63 -15.67
CA GLU A 221 -15.33 -5.76 -15.78
C GLU A 221 -13.91 -5.44 -15.29
N HIS A 222 -13.39 -4.28 -15.68
CA HIS A 222 -12.03 -3.83 -15.37
C HIS A 222 -11.97 -2.66 -14.39
N TYR A 223 -13.10 -2.20 -13.84
CA TYR A 223 -13.14 -0.97 -13.06
C TYR A 223 -13.75 -1.18 -11.69
N SER A 224 -13.11 -0.62 -10.69
CA SER A 224 -13.57 -0.64 -9.31
C SER A 224 -13.53 0.74 -8.66
N LEU A 225 -14.38 0.93 -7.68
CA LEU A 225 -14.37 2.07 -6.77
C LEU A 225 -14.28 1.52 -5.35
N SER A 226 -13.30 1.99 -4.59
CA SER A 226 -13.14 1.60 -3.19
C SER A 226 -13.26 2.81 -2.27
N GLY A 227 -13.87 2.60 -1.11
CA GLY A 227 -13.89 3.53 0.01
C GLY A 227 -13.27 2.89 1.24
N SER A 228 -12.51 3.64 2.02
CA SER A 228 -11.90 3.16 3.26
C SER A 228 -12.22 4.04 4.45
N VAL A 229 -12.32 3.40 5.62
CA VAL A 229 -12.37 4.05 6.94
C VAL A 229 -11.25 3.43 7.75
N ASN A 230 -10.38 4.26 8.31
CA ASN A 230 -9.17 3.83 8.97
C ASN A 230 -9.06 4.50 10.35
N TYR A 231 -8.51 3.76 11.31
CA TYR A 231 -8.21 4.24 12.65
C TYR A 231 -6.92 3.59 13.14
N SER A 232 -5.97 4.40 13.56
CA SER A 232 -4.74 3.95 14.19
C SER A 232 -4.76 4.35 15.65
N GLN A 233 -4.74 3.36 16.52
CA GLN A 233 -4.65 3.55 17.96
C GLN A 233 -3.18 3.59 18.38
N ALA A 234 -2.70 4.73 18.82
CA ALA A 234 -1.35 4.89 19.32
C ALA A 234 -1.10 4.00 20.55
N ALA A 235 0.00 3.23 20.53
CA ALA A 235 0.41 2.42 21.65
C ALA A 235 1.57 3.08 22.44
N THR A 236 2.31 2.30 23.22
CA THR A 236 3.28 2.82 24.21
C THR A 236 4.36 3.71 23.58
N VAL A 237 4.88 3.35 22.41
CA VAL A 237 5.96 4.08 21.74
C VAL A 237 5.48 5.45 21.28
N LEU A 238 4.37 5.49 20.55
CA LEU A 238 3.80 6.73 20.03
C LEU A 238 3.31 7.65 21.16
N ARG A 239 2.62 7.12 22.16
CA ARG A 239 2.12 7.88 23.32
C ARG A 239 3.24 8.55 24.13
N ARG A 240 4.43 7.95 24.21
CA ARG A 240 5.60 8.57 24.87
C ARG A 240 6.14 9.79 24.13
N ARG A 241 5.72 10.00 22.88
CA ARG A 241 6.08 11.12 22.02
C ARG A 241 4.90 12.06 21.76
N ASP A 242 3.85 11.95 22.60
CA ASP A 242 2.62 12.74 22.50
C ASP A 242 1.91 12.59 21.14
N ALA A 243 2.21 11.52 20.38
CA ALA A 243 1.44 11.14 19.20
C ALA A 243 0.11 10.52 19.64
N GLY A 244 -0.96 11.03 19.06
CA GLY A 244 -2.33 10.63 19.36
C GLY A 244 -2.80 9.45 18.51
N ASP A 245 -4.08 9.14 18.70
CA ASP A 245 -4.80 8.24 17.82
C ASP A 245 -5.18 8.99 16.53
N GLU A 246 -5.15 8.30 15.39
CA GLU A 246 -5.43 8.88 14.09
C GLU A 246 -6.70 8.28 13.48
N PHE A 247 -7.53 9.11 12.86
CA PHE A 247 -8.71 8.67 12.11
C PHE A 247 -8.72 9.35 10.74
N TRP A 248 -8.96 8.55 9.68
CA TRP A 248 -9.08 9.10 8.33
C TRP A 248 -9.94 8.23 7.43
N VAL A 249 -10.33 8.82 6.32
CA VAL A 249 -11.08 8.14 5.25
C VAL A 249 -10.33 8.32 3.93
N GLY A 250 -10.59 7.43 3.00
CA GLY A 250 -10.03 7.50 1.66
C GLY A 250 -10.96 6.91 0.61
N PHE A 251 -10.65 7.19 -0.65
CA PHE A 251 -11.28 6.55 -1.79
C PHE A 251 -10.27 6.31 -2.91
N ARG A 252 -10.52 5.28 -3.73
CA ARG A 252 -9.71 4.95 -4.91
C ARG A 252 -10.58 4.49 -6.06
N LEU A 253 -10.17 4.88 -7.26
CA LEU A 253 -10.64 4.31 -8.52
C LEU A 253 -9.56 3.36 -9.03
N GLY A 254 -9.93 2.12 -9.27
CA GLY A 254 -9.05 1.08 -9.78
C GLY A 254 -9.37 0.68 -11.21
N VAL A 255 -8.34 0.30 -11.95
CA VAL A 255 -8.45 -0.35 -13.27
C VAL A 255 -7.50 -1.53 -13.33
N GLU A 256 -7.94 -2.62 -13.99
CA GLU A 256 -7.21 -3.88 -14.03
C GLU A 256 -7.43 -4.59 -15.38
N PHE A 257 -6.33 -5.15 -15.98
CA PHE A 257 -6.29 -5.85 -17.27
C PHE A 257 -5.44 -7.11 -17.21
#